data_708c39c42496d47c4612a652ce66c7be
#
_entry.id   708c39c42496d47c4612a652ce66c7be
#
_cell.length_a   1.000
_cell.length_b   1.000
_cell.length_c   1.000
_cell.angle_alpha   90.00
_cell.angle_beta   90.00
_cell.angle_gamma   90.00
#
_symmetry.space_group_name_H-M   'P 1'
#
loop_
_entity.id
_entity.type
_entity.pdbx_description
1 polymer ?
#
loop_
_entity_poly.entity_id
_entity_poly.type
_entity_poly.pdbx_seq_one_letter_code
_entity_poly.pdbx_strand_id
1 'polypeptide(L)'
;TRKRNFAMNGIINIKIYEQTTGEKLPFILLLIDNFNALFSIYPDLDEFFIKLSREGAAYGIYMIGTVSGISGVSYKIINNIKNNISLQLKDKSEYSAVVGKTDGLEPENNEGRGLIRGTPFALEFQTALPVVGQDDNEVLKNIKSEVSILCENNKDGSAKPIPVMPDVISYNSIMSNDIVLGLSTETIEPVTVDIKKSPHCILISGEKKSGSSNILNVILKQFVDKANAKLILYDSGRQTLSTLARISEKYIESAVELDEYIEKLAEKLNLRKNSEDLSEFDTIVIGIDGYKDMYNAIDDKTATRLSAIVRMGKGLKVFVVIAEESAKLYSLSSVDPILKMIISDGIGILTGGTLKQHGAFKIEAEYSELNEQLSEFEAYKVENEEKVRFKTMYEF
;
A
#
# COMPACT_ATOMS: atom_id res chain seq x y z
N THR A 1 -5.04 -9.41 -7.38
CA THR A 1 -3.91 -10.39 -7.36
C THR A 1 -4.26 -11.69 -8.07
N ARG A 2 -5.33 -12.46 -7.69
CA ARG A 2 -5.69 -13.72 -8.37
C ARG A 2 -5.95 -13.53 -9.87
N LYS A 3 -6.72 -12.53 -10.26
CA LYS A 3 -7.01 -12.21 -11.67
C LYS A 3 -5.71 -11.97 -12.45
N ARG A 4 -4.75 -11.22 -11.88
CA ARG A 4 -3.45 -10.96 -12.49
C ARG A 4 -2.64 -12.25 -12.63
N ASN A 5 -2.57 -13.06 -11.58
CA ASN A 5 -1.84 -14.34 -11.62
C ASN A 5 -2.43 -15.31 -12.65
N PHE A 6 -3.74 -15.38 -12.74
CA PHE A 6 -4.40 -16.23 -13.75
C PHE A 6 -4.11 -15.74 -15.16
N ALA A 7 -4.21 -14.42 -15.40
CA ALA A 7 -3.93 -13.84 -16.71
C ALA A 7 -2.48 -14.07 -17.15
N MET A 8 -1.50 -13.93 -16.25
CA MET A 8 -0.09 -14.19 -16.55
C MET A 8 0.21 -15.65 -16.94
N ASN A 9 -0.63 -16.60 -16.49
CA ASN A 9 -0.50 -18.02 -16.80
C ASN A 9 -1.48 -18.49 -17.87
N GLY A 10 -2.24 -17.57 -18.53
CA GLY A 10 -3.26 -17.93 -19.52
C GLY A 10 -4.45 -18.70 -18.96
N ILE A 11 -4.73 -18.58 -17.66
CA ILE A 11 -5.74 -19.34 -16.93
C ILE A 11 -6.99 -18.49 -16.75
N ILE A 12 -8.17 -19.08 -17.00
CA ILE A 12 -9.45 -18.36 -16.96
C ILE A 12 -10.27 -18.60 -15.70
N ASN A 13 -10.01 -19.67 -14.94
CA ASN A 13 -10.73 -19.96 -13.70
C ASN A 13 -9.91 -20.81 -12.72
N ILE A 14 -10.37 -20.86 -11.45
CA ILE A 14 -9.69 -21.55 -10.36
C ILE A 14 -9.54 -23.06 -10.59
N LYS A 15 -10.49 -23.73 -11.24
CA LYS A 15 -10.38 -25.17 -11.51
C LYS A 15 -9.25 -25.49 -12.47
N ILE A 16 -9.14 -24.69 -13.53
CA ILE A 16 -8.03 -24.83 -14.49
C ILE A 16 -6.71 -24.50 -13.82
N TYR A 17 -6.67 -23.49 -12.92
CA TYR A 17 -5.48 -23.15 -12.16
C TYR A 17 -4.99 -24.36 -11.34
N GLU A 18 -5.88 -24.98 -10.56
CA GLU A 18 -5.54 -26.15 -9.74
C GLU A 18 -5.06 -27.35 -10.60
N GLN A 19 -5.68 -27.57 -11.76
CA GLN A 19 -5.31 -28.64 -12.68
C GLN A 19 -3.95 -28.39 -13.35
N THR A 20 -3.64 -27.13 -13.65
CA THR A 20 -2.41 -26.77 -14.39
C THR A 20 -1.20 -26.66 -13.47
N THR A 21 -1.38 -26.07 -12.29
CA THR A 21 -0.28 -25.80 -11.35
C THR A 21 -0.09 -26.87 -10.28
N GLY A 22 -1.12 -27.70 -10.02
CA GLY A 22 -1.18 -28.61 -8.89
C GLY A 22 -1.40 -27.93 -7.54
N GLU A 23 -1.46 -26.60 -7.50
CA GLU A 23 -1.68 -25.82 -6.29
C GLU A 23 -3.16 -25.60 -6.03
N LYS A 24 -3.61 -25.87 -4.80
CA LYS A 24 -4.98 -25.56 -4.36
C LYS A 24 -5.03 -24.17 -3.77
N LEU A 25 -5.85 -23.30 -4.35
CA LEU A 25 -6.16 -22.00 -3.78
C LEU A 25 -7.38 -22.10 -2.85
N PRO A 26 -7.32 -21.54 -1.63
CA PRO A 26 -8.48 -21.52 -0.75
C PRO A 26 -9.62 -20.69 -1.37
N PHE A 27 -10.86 -21.12 -1.23
CA PHE A 27 -12.00 -20.28 -1.56
C PHE A 27 -12.08 -19.08 -0.61
N ILE A 28 -12.49 -17.95 -1.15
CA ILE A 28 -12.79 -16.74 -0.36
C ILE A 28 -14.31 -16.64 -0.27
N LEU A 29 -14.83 -16.67 0.96
CA LEU A 29 -16.24 -16.45 1.22
C LEU A 29 -16.41 -15.07 1.87
N LEU A 30 -17.09 -14.18 1.16
CA LEU A 30 -17.44 -12.84 1.65
C LEU A 30 -18.85 -12.87 2.21
N LEU A 31 -18.98 -12.66 3.52
CA LEU A 31 -20.25 -12.59 4.21
C LEU A 31 -20.57 -11.13 4.52
N ILE A 32 -21.71 -10.64 4.05
CA ILE A 32 -22.16 -9.26 4.25
C ILE A 32 -23.55 -9.28 4.83
N ASP A 33 -23.65 -8.89 6.07
CA ASP A 33 -24.94 -8.67 6.70
C ASP A 33 -25.40 -7.24 6.48
N ASN A 34 -26.62 -7.07 6.00
CA ASN A 34 -27.25 -5.79 5.68
C ASN A 34 -26.51 -4.97 4.58
N PHE A 35 -26.55 -5.48 3.35
CA PHE A 35 -26.00 -4.78 2.17
C PHE A 35 -26.52 -3.34 2.01
N ASN A 36 -27.78 -3.08 2.38
CA ASN A 36 -28.38 -1.75 2.28
C ASN A 36 -27.60 -0.72 3.14
N ALA A 37 -27.19 -1.10 4.35
CA ALA A 37 -26.41 -0.25 5.21
C ALA A 37 -24.99 0.00 4.63
N LEU A 38 -24.36 -1.04 4.08
CA LEU A 38 -23.04 -0.92 3.45
C LEU A 38 -23.06 0.11 2.32
N PHE A 39 -24.01 0.05 1.39
CA PHE A 39 -24.07 0.98 0.26
C PHE A 39 -24.52 2.38 0.67
N SER A 40 -25.27 2.52 1.75
CA SER A 40 -25.61 3.84 2.30
C SER A 40 -24.38 4.58 2.84
N ILE A 41 -23.41 3.85 3.40
CA ILE A 41 -22.18 4.41 3.97
C ILE A 41 -21.10 4.56 2.88
N TYR A 42 -21.00 3.59 1.98
CA TYR A 42 -19.96 3.50 0.96
C TYR A 42 -20.55 3.31 -0.45
N PRO A 43 -21.17 4.34 -1.03
CA PRO A 43 -21.83 4.23 -2.35
C PRO A 43 -20.85 3.88 -3.47
N ASP A 44 -19.58 4.28 -3.36
CA ASP A 44 -18.55 4.02 -4.37
C ASP A 44 -18.20 2.53 -4.52
N LEU A 45 -18.60 1.69 -3.58
CA LEU A 45 -18.38 0.24 -3.65
C LEU A 45 -19.33 -0.48 -4.63
N ASP A 46 -20.37 0.17 -5.16
CA ASP A 46 -21.36 -0.45 -6.03
C ASP A 46 -20.71 -1.09 -7.27
N GLU A 47 -19.85 -0.38 -7.97
CA GLU A 47 -19.14 -0.92 -9.14
C GLU A 47 -18.24 -2.11 -8.80
N PHE A 48 -17.58 -2.08 -7.66
CA PHE A 48 -16.77 -3.20 -7.17
C PHE A 48 -17.62 -4.43 -6.95
N PHE A 49 -18.76 -4.31 -6.28
CA PHE A 49 -19.67 -5.44 -6.02
C PHE A 49 -20.38 -5.95 -7.27
N ILE A 50 -20.71 -5.08 -8.23
CA ILE A 50 -21.23 -5.49 -9.55
C ILE A 50 -20.19 -6.39 -10.25
N LYS A 51 -18.92 -5.97 -10.27
CA LYS A 51 -17.84 -6.76 -10.87
C LYS A 51 -17.59 -8.05 -10.11
N LEU A 52 -17.56 -8.01 -8.78
CA LEU A 52 -17.36 -9.18 -7.93
C LEU A 52 -18.48 -10.21 -8.10
N SER A 53 -19.73 -9.78 -8.10
CA SER A 53 -20.89 -10.68 -8.30
C SER A 53 -20.88 -11.37 -9.67
N ARG A 54 -20.34 -10.71 -10.69
CA ARG A 54 -20.24 -11.24 -12.06
C ARG A 54 -19.06 -12.19 -12.25
N GLU A 55 -17.89 -11.81 -11.74
CA GLU A 55 -16.62 -12.47 -12.06
C GLU A 55 -16.06 -13.32 -10.91
N GLY A 56 -16.44 -13.06 -9.67
CA GLY A 56 -15.81 -13.62 -8.46
C GLY A 56 -15.73 -15.14 -8.43
N ALA A 57 -16.79 -15.81 -8.83
CA ALA A 57 -16.85 -17.28 -8.82
C ALA A 57 -15.76 -17.94 -9.69
N ALA A 58 -15.37 -17.32 -10.81
CA ALA A 58 -14.27 -17.80 -11.64
C ALA A 58 -12.93 -17.80 -10.89
N TYR A 59 -12.76 -16.89 -9.94
CA TYR A 59 -11.55 -16.77 -9.12
C TYR A 59 -11.66 -17.44 -7.75
N GLY A 60 -12.74 -18.23 -7.52
CA GLY A 60 -13.01 -18.89 -6.24
C GLY A 60 -13.43 -17.92 -5.14
N ILE A 61 -14.06 -16.79 -5.51
CA ILE A 61 -14.59 -15.81 -4.57
C ILE A 61 -16.11 -15.88 -4.61
N TYR A 62 -16.73 -16.22 -3.48
CA TYR A 62 -18.16 -16.35 -3.31
C TYR A 62 -18.68 -15.32 -2.34
N MET A 63 -19.91 -14.87 -2.55
CA MET A 63 -20.53 -13.83 -1.75
C MET A 63 -21.89 -14.31 -1.23
N ILE A 64 -22.14 -14.10 0.06
CA ILE A 64 -23.44 -14.28 0.71
C ILE A 64 -23.78 -12.93 1.36
N GLY A 65 -24.92 -12.38 1.01
CA GLY A 65 -25.38 -11.11 1.57
C GLY A 65 -26.82 -11.19 2.03
N THR A 66 -27.14 -10.47 3.11
CA THR A 66 -28.51 -10.26 3.56
C THR A 66 -28.98 -8.86 3.20
N VAL A 67 -30.25 -8.70 2.93
CA VAL A 67 -30.92 -7.43 2.65
C VAL A 67 -32.29 -7.42 3.35
N SER A 68 -32.70 -6.25 3.81
CA SER A 68 -34.04 -6.09 4.39
C SER A 68 -35.15 -5.96 3.36
N GLY A 69 -34.80 -5.74 2.10
CA GLY A 69 -35.65 -5.62 0.92
C GLY A 69 -34.77 -5.37 -0.29
N ILE A 70 -35.28 -5.58 -1.50
CA ILE A 70 -34.50 -5.43 -2.74
C ILE A 70 -34.23 -3.96 -3.11
N SER A 71 -34.97 -3.04 -2.52
CA SER A 71 -34.72 -1.59 -2.67
C SER A 71 -33.39 -1.21 -2.01
N GLY A 72 -32.52 -0.47 -2.71
CA GLY A 72 -31.22 -0.02 -2.19
C GLY A 72 -30.04 -0.94 -2.49
N VAL A 73 -30.26 -2.05 -3.21
CA VAL A 73 -29.18 -2.85 -3.82
C VAL A 73 -29.28 -2.77 -5.34
N SER A 74 -28.17 -2.56 -5.99
CA SER A 74 -28.13 -2.48 -7.46
C SER A 74 -28.76 -3.71 -8.12
N TYR A 75 -29.70 -3.47 -9.03
CA TYR A 75 -30.33 -4.52 -9.83
C TYR A 75 -29.32 -5.38 -10.60
N LYS A 76 -28.15 -4.80 -10.96
CA LYS A 76 -27.07 -5.53 -11.60
C LYS A 76 -26.44 -6.57 -10.67
N ILE A 77 -26.33 -6.27 -9.37
CA ILE A 77 -25.84 -7.24 -8.37
C ILE A 77 -26.85 -8.37 -8.20
N ILE A 78 -28.13 -8.04 -8.00
CA ILE A 78 -29.21 -9.03 -7.80
C ILE A 78 -29.28 -10.00 -8.97
N ASN A 79 -29.19 -9.50 -10.20
CA ASN A 79 -29.24 -10.35 -11.41
C ASN A 79 -28.03 -11.29 -11.57
N ASN A 80 -26.89 -10.92 -11.02
CA ASN A 80 -25.71 -11.80 -11.05
C ASN A 80 -25.76 -12.90 -10.00
N ILE A 81 -26.56 -12.73 -8.93
CA ILE A 81 -26.72 -13.72 -7.87
C ILE A 81 -27.77 -14.77 -8.32
N LYS A 82 -27.33 -16.01 -8.45
CA LYS A 82 -28.19 -17.10 -8.95
C LYS A 82 -29.10 -17.71 -7.89
N ASN A 83 -28.61 -17.74 -6.64
CA ASN A 83 -29.31 -18.37 -5.52
C ASN A 83 -29.88 -17.29 -4.60
N ASN A 84 -31.17 -17.02 -4.77
CA ASN A 84 -31.88 -16.05 -3.95
C ASN A 84 -32.85 -16.79 -3.04
N ILE A 85 -32.83 -16.40 -1.77
CA ILE A 85 -33.70 -16.91 -0.72
C ILE A 85 -34.47 -15.71 -0.16
N SER A 86 -35.79 -15.85 -0.02
CA SER A 86 -36.62 -14.86 0.65
C SER A 86 -37.20 -15.44 1.92
N LEU A 87 -36.94 -14.78 3.04
CA LEU A 87 -37.75 -14.96 4.26
C LEU A 87 -38.99 -14.09 4.17
N GLN A 88 -39.68 -13.84 5.27
CA GLN A 88 -40.88 -13.00 5.27
C GLN A 88 -40.54 -11.55 4.87
N LEU A 89 -41.25 -11.04 3.86
CA LEU A 89 -41.16 -9.67 3.38
C LEU A 89 -42.39 -8.87 3.79
N LYS A 90 -42.19 -7.58 4.07
CA LYS A 90 -43.31 -6.67 4.34
C LYS A 90 -44.15 -6.41 3.09
N ASP A 91 -43.47 -6.25 1.95
CA ASP A 91 -44.12 -6.09 0.66
C ASP A 91 -44.17 -7.43 -0.06
N LYS A 92 -45.38 -7.99 -0.17
CA LYS A 92 -45.63 -9.29 -0.81
C LYS A 92 -45.31 -9.29 -2.31
N SER A 93 -45.33 -8.12 -2.96
CA SER A 93 -45.01 -7.98 -4.37
C SER A 93 -43.54 -8.27 -4.67
N GLU A 94 -42.64 -8.11 -3.69
CA GLU A 94 -41.20 -8.35 -3.83
C GLU A 94 -40.85 -9.86 -3.92
N TYR A 95 -41.70 -10.79 -3.46
CA TYR A 95 -41.38 -12.23 -3.56
C TYR A 95 -41.06 -12.65 -4.98
N SER A 96 -41.90 -12.24 -5.95
CA SER A 96 -41.70 -12.61 -7.34
C SER A 96 -40.42 -12.03 -7.95
N ALA A 97 -39.97 -10.89 -7.49
CA ALA A 97 -38.74 -10.27 -7.91
C ALA A 97 -37.48 -10.99 -7.35
N VAL A 98 -37.60 -11.58 -6.15
CA VAL A 98 -36.50 -12.32 -5.50
C VAL A 98 -36.42 -13.77 -6.01
N VAL A 99 -37.49 -14.51 -5.92
CA VAL A 99 -37.47 -15.97 -6.16
C VAL A 99 -38.12 -16.40 -7.48
N GLY A 100 -38.67 -15.47 -8.24
CA GLY A 100 -39.37 -15.75 -9.50
C GLY A 100 -40.88 -16.05 -9.28
N LYS A 101 -41.51 -16.77 -10.19
CA LYS A 101 -42.95 -17.04 -10.13
C LYS A 101 -43.35 -17.78 -8.85
N THR A 102 -44.23 -17.15 -8.07
CA THR A 102 -44.72 -17.73 -6.81
C THR A 102 -46.09 -18.41 -6.92
N ASP A 103 -46.85 -18.06 -7.97
CA ASP A 103 -48.26 -18.53 -8.16
C ASP A 103 -49.13 -18.21 -6.93
N GLY A 104 -48.87 -17.06 -6.28
CA GLY A 104 -49.56 -16.65 -5.07
C GLY A 104 -49.06 -17.30 -3.77
N LEU A 105 -48.00 -18.12 -3.83
CA LEU A 105 -47.37 -18.69 -2.65
C LEU A 105 -46.68 -17.61 -1.84
N GLU A 106 -47.00 -17.56 -0.55
CA GLU A 106 -46.35 -16.73 0.46
C GLU A 106 -45.86 -17.66 1.57
N PRO A 107 -44.73 -17.38 2.24
CA PRO A 107 -44.27 -18.22 3.33
C PRO A 107 -45.23 -18.07 4.51
N GLU A 108 -45.52 -19.19 5.21
CA GLU A 108 -46.25 -19.14 6.47
C GLU A 108 -45.57 -18.20 7.48
N ASN A 109 -46.39 -17.58 8.34
CA ASN A 109 -45.91 -16.66 9.36
C ASN A 109 -45.23 -17.38 10.55
N ASN A 110 -44.23 -18.17 10.25
CA ASN A 110 -43.39 -18.89 11.20
C ASN A 110 -41.95 -18.47 11.05
N GLU A 111 -41.21 -18.41 12.15
CA GLU A 111 -39.77 -18.07 12.12
C GLU A 111 -39.00 -19.08 11.27
N GLY A 112 -38.13 -18.59 10.41
CA GLY A 112 -37.30 -19.39 9.51
C GLY A 112 -38.03 -19.95 8.31
N ARG A 113 -39.32 -19.67 8.10
CA ARG A 113 -40.03 -19.96 6.86
C ARG A 113 -39.60 -19.03 5.76
N GLY A 114 -39.44 -19.56 4.56
CA GLY A 114 -39.02 -18.79 3.41
C GLY A 114 -39.34 -19.45 2.09
N LEU A 115 -39.03 -18.73 1.02
CA LEU A 115 -39.18 -19.19 -0.36
C LEU A 115 -37.83 -19.25 -1.06
N ILE A 116 -37.65 -20.28 -1.87
CA ILE A 116 -36.51 -20.40 -2.80
C ILE A 116 -37.05 -20.55 -4.24
N ARG A 117 -36.19 -20.20 -5.20
CA ARG A 117 -36.52 -20.39 -6.62
C ARG A 117 -36.69 -21.85 -6.92
N GLY A 118 -37.81 -22.20 -7.55
CA GLY A 118 -38.13 -23.54 -8.06
C GLY A 118 -38.53 -23.51 -9.53
N THR A 119 -38.85 -24.66 -10.10
CA THR A 119 -39.35 -24.81 -11.48
C THR A 119 -40.55 -25.73 -11.46
N PRO A 120 -41.73 -25.28 -11.93
CA PRO A 120 -42.01 -23.97 -12.57
C PRO A 120 -42.27 -22.82 -11.60
N PHE A 121 -42.48 -23.09 -10.29
CA PHE A 121 -42.83 -22.10 -9.28
C PHE A 121 -41.85 -22.15 -8.10
N ALA A 122 -41.82 -21.07 -7.31
CA ALA A 122 -41.07 -21.02 -6.04
C ALA A 122 -41.52 -22.14 -5.09
N LEU A 123 -40.61 -22.57 -4.24
CA LEU A 123 -40.85 -23.61 -3.23
C LEU A 123 -40.71 -23.00 -1.84
N GLU A 124 -41.61 -23.37 -0.94
CA GLU A 124 -41.47 -23.01 0.47
C GLU A 124 -40.51 -23.96 1.18
N PHE A 125 -39.75 -23.44 2.14
CA PHE A 125 -38.84 -24.22 2.97
C PHE A 125 -38.86 -23.74 4.42
N GLN A 126 -38.38 -24.59 5.31
CA GLN A 126 -38.10 -24.28 6.71
C GLN A 126 -36.62 -24.32 6.93
N THR A 127 -36.05 -23.21 7.52
CA THR A 127 -34.67 -23.17 7.91
C THR A 127 -34.39 -24.11 9.06
N ALA A 128 -33.33 -24.88 8.98
CA ALA A 128 -32.83 -25.67 10.10
C ALA A 128 -32.18 -24.76 11.15
N LEU A 129 -32.31 -25.10 12.41
CA LEU A 129 -31.61 -24.46 13.47
C LEU A 129 -30.11 -24.86 13.43
N PRO A 130 -29.19 -23.95 13.67
CA PRO A 130 -27.75 -24.26 13.67
C PRO A 130 -27.34 -25.15 14.84
N VAL A 131 -28.05 -25.05 15.98
CA VAL A 131 -27.87 -25.84 17.20
C VAL A 131 -29.20 -26.00 17.91
N VAL A 132 -29.29 -26.96 18.81
CA VAL A 132 -30.46 -27.16 19.67
C VAL A 132 -30.35 -26.22 20.90
N GLY A 133 -31.48 -25.64 21.31
CA GLY A 133 -31.61 -24.86 22.53
C GLY A 133 -33.06 -24.62 22.88
N GLN A 134 -33.38 -24.45 24.15
CA GLN A 134 -34.76 -24.24 24.64
C GLN A 134 -35.15 -22.75 24.57
N ASP A 135 -34.18 -21.87 24.61
CA ASP A 135 -34.34 -20.43 24.50
C ASP A 135 -33.16 -19.79 23.73
N ASP A 136 -33.28 -18.52 23.38
CA ASP A 136 -32.27 -17.78 22.61
C ASP A 136 -30.89 -17.73 23.30
N ASN A 137 -30.85 -17.68 24.64
CA ASN A 137 -29.61 -17.65 25.37
C ASN A 137 -28.87 -18.98 25.31
N GLU A 138 -29.62 -20.09 25.41
CA GLU A 138 -29.06 -21.44 25.25
C GLU A 138 -28.57 -21.66 23.81
N VAL A 139 -29.35 -21.26 22.82
CA VAL A 139 -28.96 -21.30 21.40
C VAL A 139 -27.68 -20.52 21.19
N LEU A 140 -27.58 -19.29 21.68
CA LEU A 140 -26.37 -18.46 21.54
C LEU A 140 -25.15 -19.09 22.22
N LYS A 141 -25.33 -19.67 23.42
CA LYS A 141 -24.26 -20.37 24.14
C LYS A 141 -23.77 -21.59 23.35
N ASN A 142 -24.70 -22.37 22.79
CA ASN A 142 -24.37 -23.56 22.03
C ASN A 142 -23.70 -23.22 20.68
N ILE A 143 -24.13 -22.14 20.01
CA ILE A 143 -23.45 -21.62 18.82
C ILE A 143 -21.99 -21.26 19.16
N LYS A 144 -21.75 -20.53 20.25
CA LYS A 144 -20.38 -20.17 20.67
C LYS A 144 -19.52 -21.39 20.94
N SER A 145 -20.10 -22.43 21.56
CA SER A 145 -19.42 -23.70 21.82
C SER A 145 -19.03 -24.42 20.53
N GLU A 146 -19.97 -24.57 19.57
CA GLU A 146 -19.70 -25.18 18.28
C GLU A 146 -18.64 -24.41 17.47
N VAL A 147 -18.73 -23.08 17.45
CA VAL A 147 -17.74 -22.23 16.79
C VAL A 147 -16.36 -22.45 17.41
N SER A 148 -16.27 -22.55 18.75
CA SER A 148 -15.00 -22.81 19.43
C SER A 148 -14.40 -24.16 19.02
N ILE A 149 -15.22 -25.22 18.96
CA ILE A 149 -14.78 -26.54 18.49
C ILE A 149 -14.32 -26.51 17.03
N LEU A 150 -15.05 -25.81 16.15
CA LEU A 150 -14.65 -25.62 14.76
C LEU A 150 -13.33 -24.89 14.62
N CYS A 151 -13.11 -23.84 15.42
CA CYS A 151 -11.85 -23.09 15.46
C CYS A 151 -10.69 -23.97 15.94
N GLU A 152 -10.89 -24.78 16.97
CA GLU A 152 -9.88 -25.70 17.47
C GLU A 152 -9.48 -26.74 16.44
N ASN A 153 -10.44 -27.32 15.73
CA ASN A 153 -10.22 -28.32 14.70
C ASN A 153 -9.55 -27.78 13.43
N ASN A 154 -9.59 -26.44 13.22
CA ASN A 154 -9.08 -25.78 12.02
C ASN A 154 -7.97 -24.76 12.30
N LYS A 155 -7.21 -24.92 13.38
CA LYS A 155 -6.15 -23.96 13.77
C LYS A 155 -5.13 -23.70 12.66
N ASP A 156 -4.75 -24.72 11.92
CA ASP A 156 -3.76 -24.64 10.85
C ASP A 156 -4.33 -24.09 9.52
N GLY A 157 -5.63 -24.00 9.40
CA GLY A 157 -6.33 -23.55 8.20
C GLY A 157 -6.99 -22.17 8.32
N SER A 158 -6.73 -21.42 9.37
CA SER A 158 -7.31 -20.09 9.58
C SER A 158 -6.94 -19.13 8.47
N ALA A 159 -7.92 -18.39 7.95
CA ALA A 159 -7.66 -17.27 7.07
C ALA A 159 -6.81 -16.22 7.78
N LYS A 160 -5.89 -15.60 7.03
CA LYS A 160 -5.14 -14.47 7.57
C LYS A 160 -6.12 -13.36 7.95
N PRO A 161 -5.90 -12.67 9.08
CA PRO A 161 -6.74 -11.53 9.44
C PRO A 161 -6.68 -10.47 8.34
N ILE A 162 -7.79 -9.76 8.14
CA ILE A 162 -7.79 -8.61 7.23
C ILE A 162 -6.87 -7.56 7.84
N PRO A 163 -5.82 -7.13 7.14
CA PRO A 163 -4.91 -6.12 7.68
C PRO A 163 -5.66 -4.80 7.84
N VAL A 164 -5.39 -4.11 8.93
CA VAL A 164 -5.92 -2.77 9.21
C VAL A 164 -4.74 -1.81 9.25
N MET A 165 -4.88 -0.66 8.59
CA MET A 165 -3.84 0.37 8.62
C MET A 165 -3.70 0.89 10.06
N PRO A 166 -2.52 0.78 10.68
CA PRO A 166 -2.30 1.31 12.02
C PRO A 166 -2.33 2.85 12.01
N ASP A 167 -2.78 3.46 13.12
CA ASP A 167 -2.79 4.91 13.26
C ASP A 167 -1.39 5.50 13.18
N VAL A 168 -0.42 4.83 13.79
CA VAL A 168 1.00 5.20 13.75
C VAL A 168 1.83 3.97 13.39
N ILE A 169 2.76 4.14 12.45
CA ILE A 169 3.72 3.10 12.08
C ILE A 169 5.05 3.44 12.73
N SER A 170 5.40 2.70 13.78
CA SER A 170 6.68 2.90 14.48
C SER A 170 7.85 2.34 13.67
N TYR A 171 9.01 2.96 13.78
CA TYR A 171 10.25 2.60 13.09
C TYR A 171 10.57 1.09 13.11
N ASN A 172 10.44 0.44 14.26
CA ASN A 172 10.78 -0.98 14.43
C ASN A 172 9.60 -1.95 14.24
N SER A 173 8.44 -1.47 13.83
CA SER A 173 7.23 -2.31 13.71
C SER A 173 7.23 -3.23 12.49
N ILE A 174 8.07 -2.95 11.48
CA ILE A 174 8.13 -3.71 10.23
C ILE A 174 9.54 -4.28 10.05
N MET A 175 9.65 -5.61 10.11
CA MET A 175 10.90 -6.29 9.83
C MET A 175 11.12 -6.45 8.33
N SER A 176 12.25 -5.96 7.82
CA SER A 176 12.69 -6.11 6.44
C SER A 176 14.20 -5.91 6.35
N ASN A 177 14.85 -6.57 5.41
CA ASN A 177 16.26 -6.32 5.07
C ASN A 177 16.42 -5.06 4.20
N ASP A 178 15.36 -4.61 3.54
CA ASP A 178 15.34 -3.42 2.71
C ASP A 178 14.98 -2.18 3.53
N ILE A 179 15.23 -1.00 2.97
CA ILE A 179 14.79 0.27 3.56
C ILE A 179 13.26 0.33 3.47
N VAL A 180 12.58 0.33 4.61
CA VAL A 180 11.12 0.46 4.69
C VAL A 180 10.74 1.92 4.75
N LEU A 181 9.84 2.35 3.88
CA LEU A 181 9.30 3.71 3.87
C LEU A 181 8.01 3.83 4.70
N GLY A 182 7.23 2.75 4.73
CA GLY A 182 5.95 2.67 5.40
C GLY A 182 5.10 1.51 4.89
N LEU A 183 3.78 1.63 5.02
CA LEU A 183 2.79 0.66 4.53
C LEU A 183 1.96 1.26 3.39
N SER A 184 1.79 0.50 2.30
CA SER A 184 0.91 0.87 1.20
C SER A 184 -0.52 1.13 1.70
N THR A 185 -1.13 2.24 1.28
CA THR A 185 -2.52 2.55 1.65
C THR A 185 -3.53 1.61 0.98
N GLU A 186 -3.14 0.98 -0.12
CA GLU A 186 -3.99 0.07 -0.88
C GLU A 186 -3.90 -1.38 -0.40
N THR A 187 -2.67 -1.88 -0.14
CA THR A 187 -2.44 -3.30 0.16
C THR A 187 -2.04 -3.56 1.62
N ILE A 188 -1.68 -2.51 2.37
CA ILE A 188 -1.11 -2.55 3.73
C ILE A 188 0.17 -3.43 3.79
N GLU A 189 0.83 -3.60 2.66
CA GLU A 189 2.13 -4.26 2.57
C GLU A 189 3.25 -3.23 2.71
N PRO A 190 4.45 -3.64 3.17
CA PRO A 190 5.60 -2.75 3.28
C PRO A 190 5.98 -2.15 1.93
N VAL A 191 6.12 -0.82 1.88
CA VAL A 191 6.71 -0.11 0.75
C VAL A 191 8.20 0.06 1.03
N THR A 192 9.03 -0.52 0.20
CA THR A 192 10.47 -0.64 0.45
C THR A 192 11.32 -0.08 -0.69
N VAL A 193 12.60 0.17 -0.38
CA VAL A 193 13.67 0.44 -1.32
C VAL A 193 14.71 -0.68 -1.15
N ASP A 194 14.88 -1.51 -2.17
CA ASP A 194 15.89 -2.56 -2.19
C ASP A 194 17.28 -1.95 -2.41
N ILE A 195 18.11 -1.96 -1.37
CA ILE A 195 19.45 -1.34 -1.40
C ILE A 195 20.35 -1.94 -2.50
N LYS A 196 20.11 -3.20 -2.87
CA LYS A 196 20.96 -3.91 -3.85
C LYS A 196 20.53 -3.65 -5.30
N LYS A 197 19.23 -3.49 -5.55
CA LYS A 197 18.65 -3.41 -6.89
C LYS A 197 18.20 -2.01 -7.26
N SER A 198 17.70 -1.25 -6.28
CA SER A 198 17.15 0.08 -6.51
C SER A 198 18.23 1.11 -6.90
N PRO A 199 17.82 2.23 -7.48
CA PRO A 199 18.70 3.36 -7.68
C PRO A 199 19.38 3.80 -6.38
N HIS A 200 20.61 4.32 -6.49
CA HIS A 200 21.40 4.78 -5.34
C HIS A 200 21.07 6.22 -4.91
N CYS A 201 20.10 6.85 -5.55
CA CYS A 201 19.67 8.20 -5.24
C CYS A 201 18.19 8.22 -4.84
N ILE A 202 17.88 8.89 -3.75
CA ILE A 202 16.52 9.13 -3.25
C ILE A 202 16.33 10.64 -3.12
N LEU A 203 15.27 11.16 -3.74
CA LEU A 203 14.92 12.58 -3.65
C LEU A 203 13.55 12.73 -2.98
N ILE A 204 13.55 13.34 -1.82
CA ILE A 204 12.35 13.63 -1.04
C ILE A 204 11.89 15.04 -1.38
N SER A 205 10.75 15.16 -2.01
CA SER A 205 10.08 16.41 -2.35
C SER A 205 8.93 16.64 -1.38
N GLY A 206 8.98 17.69 -0.58
CA GLY A 206 7.97 17.94 0.45
C GLY A 206 7.43 19.36 0.48
N GLU A 207 6.17 19.49 0.86
CA GLU A 207 5.65 20.77 1.31
C GLU A 207 6.16 21.10 2.73
N LYS A 208 6.08 22.36 3.14
CA LYS A 208 6.45 22.75 4.50
C LYS A 208 5.65 21.97 5.53
N LYS A 209 6.35 21.39 6.52
CA LYS A 209 5.74 20.61 7.61
C LYS A 209 5.03 19.31 7.14
N SER A 210 5.38 18.78 5.99
CA SER A 210 4.82 17.54 5.45
C SER A 210 5.48 16.26 5.93
N GLY A 211 6.48 16.35 6.81
CA GLY A 211 7.21 15.20 7.33
C GLY A 211 8.40 14.76 6.47
N SER A 212 8.81 15.54 5.46
CA SER A 212 9.97 15.20 4.60
C SER A 212 11.26 14.95 5.40
N SER A 213 11.54 15.78 6.41
CA SER A 213 12.72 15.58 7.28
C SER A 213 12.60 14.33 8.15
N ASN A 214 11.39 13.95 8.61
CA ASN A 214 11.18 12.69 9.32
C ASN A 214 11.50 11.49 8.42
N ILE A 215 11.01 11.50 7.18
CA ILE A 215 11.30 10.42 6.22
C ILE A 215 12.79 10.36 5.92
N LEU A 216 13.45 11.50 5.74
CA LEU A 216 14.91 11.55 5.56
C LEU A 216 15.64 10.89 6.74
N ASN A 217 15.31 11.26 7.97
CA ASN A 217 15.89 10.67 9.19
C ASN A 217 15.65 9.16 9.25
N VAL A 218 14.42 8.70 9.00
CA VAL A 218 14.04 7.28 8.99
C VAL A 218 14.85 6.49 7.96
N ILE A 219 15.04 7.02 6.76
CA ILE A 219 15.83 6.37 5.70
C ILE A 219 17.29 6.29 6.10
N LEU A 220 17.89 7.41 6.52
CA LEU A 220 19.30 7.49 6.89
C LEU A 220 19.64 6.55 8.04
N LYS A 221 18.81 6.51 9.07
CA LYS A 221 18.96 5.59 10.20
C LYS A 221 18.92 4.12 9.77
N GLN A 222 17.99 3.75 8.89
CA GLN A 222 17.92 2.40 8.38
C GLN A 222 19.17 2.00 7.57
N PHE A 223 19.83 2.92 6.88
CA PHE A 223 21.11 2.62 6.23
C PHE A 223 22.19 2.26 7.24
N VAL A 224 22.21 2.90 8.40
CA VAL A 224 23.12 2.53 9.49
C VAL A 224 22.77 1.15 10.04
N ASP A 225 21.51 0.97 10.43
CA ASP A 225 21.07 -0.24 11.13
C ASP A 225 21.13 -1.51 10.25
N LYS A 226 20.85 -1.38 8.93
CA LYS A 226 20.72 -2.53 8.02
C LYS A 226 21.94 -2.76 7.12
N ALA A 227 22.66 -1.70 6.77
CA ALA A 227 23.81 -1.75 5.86
C ALA A 227 25.13 -1.37 6.52
N ASN A 228 25.14 -1.08 7.83
CA ASN A 228 26.31 -0.56 8.57
C ASN A 228 26.97 0.61 7.81
N ALA A 229 26.13 1.50 7.27
CA ALA A 229 26.59 2.57 6.40
C ALA A 229 27.22 3.70 7.20
N LYS A 230 28.25 4.31 6.63
CA LYS A 230 28.86 5.55 7.13
C LYS A 230 28.03 6.73 6.64
N LEU A 231 27.45 7.48 7.56
CA LEU A 231 26.66 8.66 7.24
C LEU A 231 27.51 9.90 7.13
N ILE A 232 27.29 10.67 6.08
CA ILE A 232 27.80 12.01 5.87
C ILE A 232 26.59 12.92 5.75
N LEU A 233 26.41 13.83 6.67
CA LEU A 233 25.21 14.63 6.77
C LEU A 233 25.53 16.09 6.48
N TYR A 234 24.80 16.70 5.57
CA TYR A 234 24.77 18.14 5.37
C TYR A 234 23.41 18.69 5.83
N ASP A 235 23.44 19.58 6.79
CA ASP A 235 22.27 20.27 7.32
C ASP A 235 22.45 21.78 7.15
N SER A 236 21.62 22.42 6.36
CA SER A 236 21.71 23.85 6.05
C SER A 236 21.35 24.79 7.23
N GLY A 237 21.65 24.38 8.47
CA GLY A 237 21.35 25.12 9.69
C GLY A 237 19.93 24.98 10.21
N ARG A 238 19.14 24.07 9.64
CA ARG A 238 17.78 23.74 10.10
C ARG A 238 17.76 22.80 11.29
N GLN A 239 18.90 22.17 11.61
CA GLN A 239 19.10 21.20 12.68
C GLN A 239 18.19 19.98 12.61
N THR A 240 17.63 19.69 11.44
CA THR A 240 16.70 18.59 11.23
C THR A 240 17.37 17.23 11.25
N LEU A 241 18.68 17.16 10.97
CA LEU A 241 19.50 15.95 11.01
C LEU A 241 20.32 15.84 12.30
N SER A 242 20.15 16.76 13.26
CA SER A 242 20.93 16.81 14.51
C SER A 242 20.80 15.54 15.37
N THR A 243 19.66 14.85 15.31
CA THR A 243 19.44 13.56 15.99
C THR A 243 20.37 12.47 15.51
N LEU A 244 20.78 12.50 14.23
CA LEU A 244 21.68 11.54 13.61
C LEU A 244 23.17 11.95 13.72
N ALA A 245 23.47 13.14 14.21
CA ALA A 245 24.85 13.64 14.31
C ALA A 245 25.76 12.71 15.13
N ARG A 246 25.22 12.08 16.19
CA ARG A 246 26.01 11.16 17.06
C ARG A 246 26.41 9.85 16.40
N ILE A 247 25.63 9.40 15.39
CA ILE A 247 25.87 8.14 14.66
C ILE A 247 26.47 8.40 13.27
N SER A 248 26.64 9.66 12.88
CA SER A 248 27.27 10.02 11.60
C SER A 248 28.79 10.01 11.69
N GLU A 249 29.46 9.65 10.59
CA GLU A 249 30.91 9.83 10.43
C GLU A 249 31.24 11.31 10.36
N LYS A 250 30.39 12.10 9.73
CA LYS A 250 30.58 13.54 9.58
C LYS A 250 29.24 14.27 9.53
N TYR A 251 29.10 15.31 10.35
CA TYR A 251 27.98 16.26 10.33
C TYR A 251 28.52 17.63 9.92
N ILE A 252 27.95 18.23 8.88
CA ILE A 252 28.44 19.41 8.18
C ILE A 252 27.33 20.46 8.15
N GLU A 253 27.63 21.68 8.59
CA GLU A 253 26.69 22.81 8.62
C GLU A 253 27.11 23.97 7.70
N SER A 254 28.32 23.93 7.12
CA SER A 254 28.82 24.97 6.24
C SER A 254 29.27 24.45 4.88
N ALA A 255 29.15 25.31 3.85
CA ALA A 255 29.60 24.98 2.50
C ALA A 255 31.12 24.78 2.42
N VAL A 256 31.89 25.55 3.15
CA VAL A 256 33.37 25.44 3.19
C VAL A 256 33.80 24.08 3.72
N GLU A 257 33.18 23.62 4.80
CA GLU A 257 33.45 22.30 5.36
C GLU A 257 33.00 21.17 4.41
N LEU A 258 31.88 21.38 3.68
CA LEU A 258 31.42 20.45 2.66
C LEU A 258 32.41 20.36 1.49
N ASP A 259 32.92 21.50 1.00
CA ASP A 259 33.90 21.54 -0.09
C ASP A 259 35.15 20.72 0.26
N GLU A 260 35.72 20.94 1.46
CA GLU A 260 36.88 20.18 1.93
C GLU A 260 36.57 18.68 2.07
N TYR A 261 35.38 18.34 2.54
CA TYR A 261 35.03 16.94 2.73
C TYR A 261 34.77 16.20 1.41
N ILE A 262 34.06 16.82 0.46
CA ILE A 262 33.79 16.26 -0.87
C ILE A 262 35.10 16.07 -1.66
N GLU A 263 36.09 16.93 -1.50
CA GLU A 263 37.40 16.73 -2.09
C GLU A 263 38.07 15.45 -1.60
N LYS A 264 38.15 15.27 -0.28
CA LYS A 264 38.72 14.06 0.36
C LYS A 264 37.91 12.78 -0.01
N LEU A 265 36.59 12.92 -0.09
CA LEU A 265 35.72 11.80 -0.48
C LEU A 265 35.97 11.40 -1.94
N ALA A 266 36.10 12.36 -2.85
CA ALA A 266 36.40 12.09 -4.26
C ALA A 266 37.71 11.32 -4.44
N GLU A 267 38.76 11.67 -3.65
CA GLU A 267 40.03 10.93 -3.64
C GLU A 267 39.84 9.47 -3.17
N LYS A 268 39.13 9.26 -2.06
CA LYS A 268 38.80 7.90 -1.56
C LYS A 268 38.04 7.09 -2.61
N LEU A 269 37.08 7.69 -3.30
CA LEU A 269 36.27 7.01 -4.33
C LEU A 269 37.05 6.67 -5.59
N ASN A 270 38.07 7.47 -5.93
CA ASN A 270 39.01 7.12 -7.02
C ASN A 270 39.82 5.84 -6.71
N LEU A 271 40.16 5.62 -5.46
CA LEU A 271 40.80 4.35 -5.02
C LEU A 271 39.83 3.17 -5.18
N ARG A 272 38.56 3.34 -4.78
CA ARG A 272 37.55 2.28 -4.95
C ARG A 272 37.30 1.92 -6.41
N LYS A 273 37.30 2.91 -7.31
CA LYS A 273 37.10 2.71 -8.76
C LYS A 273 38.14 1.78 -9.38
N ASN A 274 39.34 1.76 -8.83
CA ASN A 274 40.45 0.95 -9.31
C ASN A 274 40.53 -0.43 -8.64
N SER A 275 39.61 -0.75 -7.70
CA SER A 275 39.54 -2.03 -7.04
C SER A 275 38.60 -2.99 -7.78
N GLU A 276 39.03 -4.26 -7.92
CA GLU A 276 38.20 -5.32 -8.51
C GLU A 276 37.14 -5.85 -7.52
N ASP A 277 37.35 -5.72 -6.24
CA ASP A 277 36.41 -6.12 -5.18
C ASP A 277 35.99 -4.96 -4.29
N LEU A 278 34.69 -4.69 -4.30
CA LEU A 278 34.07 -3.68 -3.45
C LEU A 278 33.58 -4.23 -2.11
N SER A 279 33.68 -5.53 -1.85
CA SER A 279 33.18 -6.13 -0.60
C SER A 279 33.85 -5.58 0.63
N GLU A 280 35.12 -5.23 0.53
CA GLU A 280 35.94 -4.69 1.63
C GLU A 280 35.62 -3.23 1.98
N PHE A 281 34.88 -2.51 1.12
CA PHE A 281 34.56 -1.11 1.38
C PHE A 281 33.19 -0.93 2.05
N ASP A 282 33.16 -0.02 3.01
CA ASP A 282 31.94 0.37 3.71
C ASP A 282 30.95 1.05 2.74
N THR A 283 29.66 0.85 2.97
CA THR A 283 28.62 1.66 2.32
C THR A 283 28.68 3.09 2.84
N ILE A 284 28.64 4.07 1.96
CA ILE A 284 28.59 5.49 2.31
C ILE A 284 27.22 6.05 1.93
N VAL A 285 26.62 6.82 2.82
CA VAL A 285 25.36 7.52 2.55
C VAL A 285 25.53 8.99 2.81
N ILE A 286 25.24 9.80 1.80
CA ILE A 286 25.24 11.26 1.90
C ILE A 286 23.79 11.72 2.06
N GLY A 287 23.45 12.24 3.23
CA GLY A 287 22.16 12.82 3.54
C GLY A 287 22.21 14.34 3.46
N ILE A 288 21.30 14.96 2.70
CA ILE A 288 21.27 16.40 2.50
C ILE A 288 19.86 16.92 2.82
N ASP A 289 19.73 17.81 3.79
CA ASP A 289 18.52 18.60 4.02
C ASP A 289 18.75 20.07 3.65
N GLY A 290 17.90 20.60 2.76
CA GLY A 290 18.06 21.96 2.23
C GLY A 290 19.03 22.02 1.04
N TYR A 291 18.79 21.19 0.05
CA TYR A 291 19.64 21.07 -1.15
C TYR A 291 19.86 22.39 -1.90
N LYS A 292 18.81 23.23 -2.05
CA LYS A 292 18.95 24.51 -2.76
C LYS A 292 19.93 25.45 -2.08
N ASP A 293 19.87 25.49 -0.75
CA ASP A 293 20.74 26.35 0.03
C ASP A 293 22.20 25.87 -0.07
N MET A 294 22.42 24.56 -0.02
CA MET A 294 23.71 23.93 -0.27
C MET A 294 24.24 24.24 -1.68
N TYR A 295 23.44 23.99 -2.71
CA TYR A 295 23.84 24.15 -4.11
C TYR A 295 24.26 25.59 -4.45
N ASN A 296 23.59 26.57 -3.86
CA ASN A 296 23.93 27.99 -4.05
C ASN A 296 25.20 28.43 -3.28
N ALA A 297 25.64 27.65 -2.31
CA ALA A 297 26.75 27.99 -1.42
C ALA A 297 28.08 27.29 -1.75
N ILE A 298 28.04 26.15 -2.46
CA ILE A 298 29.23 25.40 -2.88
C ILE A 298 29.86 26.00 -4.13
N ASP A 299 31.15 25.75 -4.31
CA ASP A 299 31.88 26.17 -5.52
C ASP A 299 31.65 25.22 -6.72
N ASP A 300 32.04 25.69 -7.93
CA ASP A 300 31.87 24.89 -9.18
C ASP A 300 32.66 23.57 -9.15
N LYS A 301 33.77 23.50 -8.42
CA LYS A 301 34.62 22.30 -8.31
C LYS A 301 33.88 21.27 -7.47
N THR A 302 33.31 21.67 -6.36
CA THR A 302 32.51 20.79 -5.48
C THR A 302 31.23 20.34 -6.15
N ALA A 303 30.54 21.22 -6.87
CA ALA A 303 29.37 20.83 -7.68
C ALA A 303 29.75 19.77 -8.73
N THR A 304 30.89 19.94 -9.41
CA THR A 304 31.39 18.94 -10.38
C THR A 304 31.74 17.61 -9.71
N ARG A 305 32.41 17.61 -8.57
CA ARG A 305 32.77 16.41 -7.80
C ARG A 305 31.49 15.69 -7.30
N LEU A 306 30.55 16.44 -6.74
CA LEU A 306 29.27 15.89 -6.27
C LEU A 306 28.48 15.24 -7.43
N SER A 307 28.43 15.89 -8.60
CA SER A 307 27.84 15.34 -9.81
C SER A 307 28.49 14.01 -10.23
N ALA A 308 29.83 13.94 -10.15
CA ALA A 308 30.55 12.70 -10.44
C ALA A 308 30.25 11.60 -9.40
N ILE A 309 30.14 11.93 -8.12
CA ILE A 309 29.76 11.00 -7.04
C ILE A 309 28.35 10.47 -7.28
N VAL A 310 27.37 11.31 -7.58
CA VAL A 310 26.01 10.92 -7.88
C VAL A 310 25.96 9.99 -9.09
N ARG A 311 26.70 10.28 -10.16
CA ARG A 311 26.73 9.45 -11.38
C ARG A 311 27.33 8.06 -11.17
N MET A 312 28.39 7.96 -10.39
CA MET A 312 29.14 6.71 -10.20
C MET A 312 28.76 5.96 -8.92
N GLY A 313 27.96 6.56 -8.06
CA GLY A 313 27.73 6.10 -6.69
C GLY A 313 27.32 4.64 -6.56
N LYS A 314 26.39 4.15 -7.43
CA LYS A 314 25.94 2.76 -7.40
C LYS A 314 27.10 1.76 -7.52
N GLY A 315 28.01 2.03 -8.44
CA GLY A 315 29.20 1.19 -8.66
C GLY A 315 30.29 1.34 -7.58
N LEU A 316 30.11 2.27 -6.63
CA LEU A 316 31.09 2.58 -5.58
C LEU A 316 30.53 2.42 -4.15
N LYS A 317 29.35 1.83 -4.00
CA LYS A 317 28.61 1.71 -2.73
C LYS A 317 28.36 3.08 -2.06
N VAL A 318 28.01 4.10 -2.84
CA VAL A 318 27.63 5.42 -2.35
C VAL A 318 26.20 5.69 -2.67
N PHE A 319 25.42 6.04 -1.67
CA PHE A 319 24.02 6.44 -1.77
C PHE A 319 23.87 7.92 -1.48
N VAL A 320 22.92 8.57 -2.13
CA VAL A 320 22.63 10.00 -1.91
C VAL A 320 21.14 10.15 -1.62
N VAL A 321 20.82 10.73 -0.47
CA VAL A 321 19.43 10.98 -0.05
C VAL A 321 19.26 12.47 0.20
N ILE A 322 18.38 13.09 -0.56
CA ILE A 322 18.17 14.55 -0.54
C ILE A 322 16.74 14.84 -0.12
N ALA A 323 16.55 15.81 0.76
CA ALA A 323 15.24 16.40 1.04
C ALA A 323 15.24 17.90 0.72
N GLU A 324 14.18 18.34 0.03
CA GLU A 324 13.97 19.75 -0.27
C GLU A 324 12.48 20.08 -0.47
N GLU A 325 12.12 21.35 -0.34
CA GLU A 325 10.78 21.85 -0.63
C GLU A 325 10.43 21.70 -2.12
N SER A 326 9.22 21.23 -2.43
CA SER A 326 8.78 20.97 -3.80
C SER A 326 8.92 22.16 -4.75
N ALA A 327 8.58 23.36 -4.30
CA ALA A 327 8.72 24.59 -5.09
C ALA A 327 10.18 24.94 -5.40
N LYS A 328 11.10 24.67 -4.47
CA LYS A 328 12.54 24.89 -4.66
C LYS A 328 13.12 23.87 -5.63
N LEU A 329 12.73 22.60 -5.51
CA LEU A 329 13.12 21.54 -6.44
C LEU A 329 12.66 21.83 -7.87
N TYR A 330 11.40 22.22 -8.05
CA TYR A 330 10.87 22.59 -9.36
C TYR A 330 11.70 23.70 -10.02
N SER A 331 12.09 24.72 -9.25
CA SER A 331 12.89 25.83 -9.76
C SER A 331 14.30 25.44 -10.22
N LEU A 332 14.88 24.40 -9.63
CA LEU A 332 16.23 23.90 -9.95
C LEU A 332 16.23 22.75 -10.95
N SER A 333 15.15 21.99 -11.05
CA SER A 333 15.07 20.74 -11.85
C SER A 333 15.41 20.93 -13.33
N SER A 334 15.20 22.13 -13.88
CA SER A 334 15.52 22.46 -15.27
C SER A 334 16.96 22.90 -15.51
N VAL A 335 17.68 23.35 -14.49
CA VAL A 335 19.01 23.95 -14.63
C VAL A 335 20.11 23.12 -13.97
N ASP A 336 19.83 22.43 -12.87
CA ASP A 336 20.81 21.66 -12.11
C ASP A 336 21.03 20.26 -12.71
N PRO A 337 22.26 19.92 -13.16
CA PRO A 337 22.56 18.61 -13.72
C PRO A 337 22.43 17.45 -12.72
N ILE A 338 22.71 17.72 -11.42
CA ILE A 338 22.63 16.70 -10.36
C ILE A 338 21.16 16.31 -10.15
N LEU A 339 20.28 17.29 -9.98
CA LEU A 339 18.85 17.04 -9.80
C LEU A 339 18.24 16.38 -11.03
N LYS A 340 18.60 16.80 -12.25
CA LYS A 340 18.13 16.14 -13.48
C LYS A 340 18.42 14.65 -13.48
N MET A 341 19.63 14.27 -13.09
CA MET A 341 20.07 12.88 -13.05
C MET A 341 19.31 12.10 -11.95
N ILE A 342 19.14 12.69 -10.75
CA ILE A 342 18.44 12.05 -9.65
C ILE A 342 16.94 11.87 -9.98
N ILE A 343 16.32 12.86 -10.62
CA ILE A 343 14.89 12.79 -11.02
C ILE A 343 14.69 11.76 -12.13
N SER A 344 15.64 11.64 -13.08
CA SER A 344 15.56 10.65 -14.17
C SER A 344 15.77 9.21 -13.70
N ASP A 345 16.76 8.99 -12.85
CA ASP A 345 17.26 7.64 -12.54
C ASP A 345 17.08 7.24 -11.07
N GLY A 346 16.59 8.15 -10.23
CA GLY A 346 16.43 7.96 -8.79
C GLY A 346 15.02 7.54 -8.38
N ILE A 347 14.83 7.47 -7.06
CA ILE A 347 13.53 7.27 -6.43
C ILE A 347 13.04 8.61 -5.91
N GLY A 348 11.81 8.99 -6.28
CA GLY A 348 11.08 10.13 -5.69
C GLY A 348 10.26 9.71 -4.49
N ILE A 349 10.28 10.52 -3.43
CA ILE A 349 9.34 10.42 -2.31
C ILE A 349 8.66 11.77 -2.18
N LEU A 350 7.34 11.80 -2.35
CA LEU A 350 6.54 13.01 -2.41
C LEU A 350 5.68 13.11 -1.16
N THR A 351 5.84 14.17 -0.37
CA THR A 351 5.17 14.34 0.92
C THR A 351 4.36 15.61 0.98
N GLY A 352 3.10 15.50 1.42
CA GLY A 352 2.17 16.62 1.53
C GLY A 352 1.81 17.25 0.19
N GLY A 353 0.82 18.14 0.20
CA GLY A 353 0.36 18.79 -1.02
C GLY A 353 -0.35 17.82 -1.98
N THR A 354 -0.39 18.22 -3.24
CA THR A 354 -0.96 17.44 -4.34
C THR A 354 0.14 16.97 -5.29
N LEU A 355 -0.09 15.90 -6.06
CA LEU A 355 0.89 15.44 -7.06
C LEU A 355 1.30 16.55 -8.04
N LYS A 356 0.38 17.46 -8.37
CA LYS A 356 0.65 18.60 -9.24
C LYS A 356 1.71 19.57 -8.69
N GLN A 357 1.81 19.69 -7.36
CA GLN A 357 2.80 20.57 -6.70
C GLN A 357 4.22 19.98 -6.78
N HIS A 358 4.34 18.67 -7.01
CA HIS A 358 5.62 17.97 -7.19
C HIS A 358 6.04 17.87 -8.66
N GLY A 359 5.83 18.94 -9.43
CA GLY A 359 6.04 18.97 -10.88
C GLY A 359 7.48 18.74 -11.38
N ALA A 360 8.46 18.56 -10.48
CA ALA A 360 9.78 18.09 -10.84
C ALA A 360 9.79 16.64 -11.34
N PHE A 361 8.83 15.82 -10.92
CA PHE A 361 8.72 14.40 -11.28
C PHE A 361 7.69 14.20 -12.38
N LYS A 362 8.00 13.28 -13.31
CA LYS A 362 7.03 12.74 -14.26
C LYS A 362 6.26 11.62 -13.59
N ILE A 363 4.93 11.73 -13.53
CA ILE A 363 4.09 10.78 -12.81
C ILE A 363 2.89 10.44 -13.69
N GLU A 364 2.65 9.16 -13.91
CA GLU A 364 1.40 8.70 -14.49
C GLU A 364 0.28 8.78 -13.46
N ALA A 365 -0.68 9.67 -13.67
CA ALA A 365 -1.81 9.87 -12.77
C ALA A 365 -3.04 10.36 -13.51
N GLU A 366 -4.23 9.96 -13.06
CA GLU A 366 -5.48 10.51 -13.54
C GLU A 366 -5.64 11.96 -13.07
N TYR A 367 -6.47 12.76 -13.78
CA TYR A 367 -6.67 14.17 -13.45
C TYR A 367 -7.20 14.39 -12.03
N SER A 368 -8.06 13.50 -11.55
CA SER A 368 -8.57 13.47 -10.18
C SER A 368 -7.47 13.31 -9.15
N GLU A 369 -6.56 12.36 -9.36
CA GLU A 369 -5.43 12.07 -8.48
C GLU A 369 -4.40 13.21 -8.44
N LEU A 370 -4.19 13.90 -9.56
CA LEU A 370 -3.25 15.04 -9.63
C LEU A 370 -3.60 16.17 -8.65
N ASN A 371 -4.87 16.33 -8.32
CA ASN A 371 -5.38 17.39 -7.46
C ASN A 371 -5.78 16.88 -6.07
N GLU A 372 -5.66 15.58 -5.79
CA GLU A 372 -5.95 15.01 -4.50
C GLU A 372 -4.89 15.42 -3.48
N GLN A 373 -5.35 15.98 -2.36
CA GLN A 373 -4.48 16.38 -1.24
C GLN A 373 -4.06 15.13 -0.46
N LEU A 374 -2.75 14.95 -0.25
CA LEU A 374 -2.24 13.94 0.65
C LEU A 374 -2.68 14.21 2.09
N SER A 375 -3.11 13.16 2.78
CA SER A 375 -3.40 13.20 4.21
C SER A 375 -2.10 13.32 5.02
N GLU A 376 -2.24 13.65 6.30
CA GLU A 376 -1.11 13.69 7.22
C GLU A 376 -0.45 12.31 7.31
N PHE A 377 0.88 12.27 7.29
CA PHE A 377 1.70 11.04 7.26
C PHE A 377 1.57 10.18 6.00
N GLU A 378 0.96 10.67 4.93
CA GLU A 378 0.95 9.98 3.65
C GLU A 378 1.98 10.56 2.69
N ALA A 379 2.49 9.68 1.84
CA ALA A 379 3.45 10.02 0.80
C ALA A 379 3.26 9.14 -0.44
N TYR A 380 3.84 9.56 -1.56
CA TYR A 380 4.02 8.69 -2.72
C TYR A 380 5.49 8.30 -2.88
N LYS A 381 5.75 7.02 -3.14
CA LYS A 381 7.01 6.57 -3.75
C LYS A 381 6.81 6.60 -5.26
N VAL A 382 7.72 7.26 -5.97
CA VAL A 382 7.73 7.33 -7.44
C VAL A 382 9.03 6.70 -7.94
N GLU A 383 8.90 5.74 -8.85
CA GLU A 383 10.03 5.06 -9.49
C GLU A 383 9.61 4.64 -10.90
N ASN A 384 10.38 5.03 -11.94
CA ASN A 384 10.06 4.77 -13.35
C ASN A 384 8.65 5.25 -13.77
N GLU A 385 8.25 6.46 -13.36
CA GLU A 385 6.93 7.07 -13.60
C GLU A 385 5.75 6.38 -12.85
N GLU A 386 5.96 5.18 -12.28
CA GLU A 386 4.98 4.50 -11.43
C GLU A 386 4.94 5.10 -10.03
N LYS A 387 3.77 5.13 -9.42
CA LYS A 387 3.58 5.65 -8.07
C LYS A 387 2.95 4.61 -7.14
N VAL A 388 3.36 4.63 -5.89
CA VAL A 388 2.74 3.85 -4.79
C VAL A 388 2.46 4.78 -3.63
N ARG A 389 1.18 4.92 -3.24
CA ARG A 389 0.79 5.70 -2.06
C ARG A 389 1.02 4.87 -0.81
N PHE A 390 1.57 5.49 0.22
CA PHE A 390 1.86 4.81 1.48
C PHE A 390 1.74 5.74 2.67
N LYS A 391 1.46 5.15 3.84
CA LYS A 391 1.54 5.82 5.13
C LYS A 391 2.96 5.68 5.66
N THR A 392 3.57 6.81 6.03
CA THR A 392 4.98 6.88 6.42
C THR A 392 5.22 6.31 7.81
N MET A 393 6.44 5.81 8.04
CA MET A 393 6.89 5.49 9.40
C MET A 393 7.27 6.76 10.16
N TYR A 394 7.12 6.69 11.48
CA TYR A 394 7.51 7.75 12.40
C TYR A 394 8.60 7.26 13.36
N GLU A 395 9.62 8.10 13.56
CA GLU A 395 10.63 7.92 14.59
C GLU A 395 10.32 8.87 15.74
N PHE A 396 10.10 8.34 16.96
CA PHE A 396 9.95 9.13 18.18
C PHE A 396 11.28 9.42 18.82
#